data_55d87de3f062f979d2f120313a2c3cee
#
_entry.id   55d87de3f062f979d2f120313a2c3cee
#
_cell.length_a   1.000
_cell.length_b   1.000
_cell.length_c   1.000
_cell.angle_alpha   90.00
_cell.angle_beta   90.00
_cell.angle_gamma   90.00
#
_symmetry.space_group_name_H-M   'P 1'
#
loop_
_entity.id
_entity.type
_entity.pdbx_description
1 polymer ?
#
loop_
_entity_poly.entity_id
_entity_poly.type
_entity_poly.pdbx_seq_one_letter_code
_entity_poly.pdbx_strand_id
1 'polypeptide(L)'
;TATAEGPKHMNIDLTRAKFNELTAELVAKTMGPTEQAIKDAGVSVSEIDDVLLVGGSTRIPAVQDAVKKFINKDPHKGINPDECVAAGASIQAGVLTGEVNDILLLDVTPLSLGIETLGNVFTKIIERNTTIPTKKSQVFSTAADNQTAVDIHVLQGERAMSYDNTTLGRFQLTNIPPAKRGVPQIEVTFDIDANGIVNVTAKDLGTGKEQKITITSNTNMSEEEIEKKIREAEANAEADKKKKEKIEAVNHAEAIAYQTEQTLVEAGENIAADEKSDIEASIAKVREVKDKEDASVEEINAAVEELMGKFQKVSQDLYAKAQAAQAQQGGQEEAQDQPKDDNVVDADFTEVDDK
;
A
#
# COMPACT_ATOMS: atom_id res chain seq x y z
N THR A 1 3.39 -3.04 59.49
CA THR A 1 2.70 -4.31 59.70
C THR A 1 2.58 -4.58 61.18
N ALA A 2 1.39 -4.93 61.68
CA ALA A 2 1.14 -5.35 63.05
C ALA A 2 1.66 -6.80 63.20
N THR A 3 2.48 -7.03 64.24
CA THR A 3 2.97 -8.37 64.58
C THR A 3 2.66 -8.66 66.04
N ALA A 4 2.77 -9.92 66.50
CA ALA A 4 2.56 -10.31 67.86
C ALA A 4 3.52 -9.62 68.84
N GLU A 5 4.63 -9.03 68.34
CA GLU A 5 5.64 -8.29 69.11
C GLU A 5 5.44 -6.78 69.01
N GLY A 6 4.33 -6.31 68.38
CA GLY A 6 4.06 -4.91 68.16
C GLY A 6 4.16 -4.44 66.71
N PRO A 7 3.84 -3.18 66.38
CA PRO A 7 3.91 -2.66 65.05
C PRO A 7 5.37 -2.56 64.54
N LYS A 8 5.65 -3.18 63.39
CA LYS A 8 6.90 -3.01 62.68
C LYS A 8 6.73 -2.01 61.54
N HIS A 9 7.56 -0.98 61.55
CA HIS A 9 7.61 0.06 60.55
C HIS A 9 8.76 -0.21 59.58
N MET A 10 8.50 0.04 58.29
CA MET A 10 9.53 0.05 57.26
C MET A 10 9.84 1.52 56.93
N ASN A 11 11.10 1.91 57.14
CA ASN A 11 11.58 3.24 56.76
C ASN A 11 12.80 3.03 55.85
N ILE A 12 12.64 3.38 54.58
CA ILE A 12 13.69 3.19 53.57
C ILE A 12 13.86 4.50 52.82
N ASP A 13 15.07 4.97 52.73
CA ASP A 13 15.42 6.12 51.88
C ASP A 13 15.73 5.65 50.47
N LEU A 14 14.93 6.11 49.52
CA LEU A 14 15.15 5.86 48.10
C LEU A 14 15.76 7.12 47.45
N THR A 15 17.04 7.03 47.10
CA THR A 15 17.71 8.11 46.38
C THR A 15 17.27 8.17 44.92
N ARG A 16 17.35 9.36 44.27
CA ARG A 16 17.07 9.52 42.83
C ARG A 16 17.96 8.62 41.98
N ALA A 17 19.25 8.49 42.34
CA ALA A 17 20.17 7.62 41.62
C ALA A 17 19.71 6.15 41.64
N LYS A 18 19.27 5.66 42.80
CA LYS A 18 18.75 4.28 42.91
C LYS A 18 17.41 4.10 42.16
N PHE A 19 16.53 5.09 42.23
CA PHE A 19 15.31 5.09 41.47
C PHE A 19 15.58 5.03 39.95
N ASN A 20 16.48 5.88 39.46
CA ASN A 20 16.87 5.89 38.04
C ASN A 20 17.49 4.56 37.59
N GLU A 21 18.34 3.96 38.44
CA GLU A 21 18.91 2.62 38.18
C GLU A 21 17.82 1.55 38.04
N LEU A 22 16.86 1.52 38.96
CA LEU A 22 15.76 0.54 38.96
C LEU A 22 14.77 0.72 37.79
N THR A 23 14.63 1.95 37.27
CA THR A 23 13.68 2.28 36.20
C THR A 23 14.34 2.46 34.83
N ALA A 24 15.65 2.32 34.73
CA ALA A 24 16.44 2.58 33.51
C ALA A 24 15.92 1.81 32.30
N GLU A 25 15.60 0.53 32.49
CA GLU A 25 15.05 -0.32 31.42
C GLU A 25 13.67 0.15 30.94
N LEU A 26 12.81 0.60 31.87
CA LEU A 26 11.48 1.13 31.52
C LEU A 26 11.60 2.42 30.71
N VAL A 27 12.51 3.31 31.13
CA VAL A 27 12.77 4.55 30.37
C VAL A 27 13.32 4.23 28.97
N ALA A 28 14.27 3.29 28.86
CA ALA A 28 14.82 2.89 27.58
C ALA A 28 13.73 2.32 26.63
N LYS A 29 12.78 1.54 27.15
CA LYS A 29 11.67 0.98 26.37
C LYS A 29 10.74 2.04 25.77
N THR A 30 10.67 3.26 26.31
CA THR A 30 9.83 4.33 25.75
C THR A 30 10.43 4.92 24.46
N MET A 31 11.70 4.74 24.21
CA MET A 31 12.37 5.35 23.05
C MET A 31 12.05 4.63 21.75
N GLY A 32 11.89 3.30 21.76
CA GLY A 32 11.54 2.53 20.56
C GLY A 32 10.25 3.01 19.88
N PRO A 33 9.10 3.07 20.58
CA PRO A 33 7.87 3.65 20.03
C PRO A 33 8.03 5.10 19.56
N THR A 34 8.83 5.91 20.26
CA THR A 34 9.10 7.32 19.88
C THR A 34 9.84 7.41 18.55
N GLU A 35 10.89 6.62 18.37
CA GLU A 35 11.65 6.53 17.10
C GLU A 35 10.75 6.03 15.95
N GLN A 36 9.95 5.01 16.24
CA GLN A 36 9.05 4.44 15.23
C GLN A 36 7.99 5.45 14.78
N ALA A 37 7.40 6.21 15.70
CA ALA A 37 6.42 7.23 15.37
C ALA A 37 6.98 8.33 14.44
N ILE A 38 8.21 8.78 14.70
CA ILE A 38 8.91 9.77 13.86
C ILE A 38 9.18 9.19 12.46
N LYS A 39 9.64 7.94 12.41
CA LYS A 39 9.87 7.23 11.15
C LYS A 39 8.58 7.06 10.33
N ASP A 40 7.48 6.68 10.99
CA ASP A 40 6.18 6.50 10.33
C ASP A 40 5.61 7.83 9.82
N ALA A 41 5.89 8.93 10.53
CA ALA A 41 5.51 10.28 10.09
C ALA A 41 6.34 10.75 8.87
N GLY A 42 7.46 10.10 8.55
CA GLY A 42 8.33 10.48 7.44
C GLY A 42 9.06 11.81 7.65
N VAL A 43 9.15 12.29 8.91
CA VAL A 43 9.82 13.54 9.26
C VAL A 43 11.16 13.28 9.94
N SER A 44 12.10 14.20 9.80
CA SER A 44 13.34 14.17 10.55
C SER A 44 13.15 14.77 11.96
N VAL A 45 13.99 14.37 12.91
CA VAL A 45 13.97 14.92 14.28
C VAL A 45 14.12 16.44 14.31
N SER A 46 14.84 17.02 13.32
CA SER A 46 15.06 18.46 13.22
C SER A 46 13.81 19.25 12.79
N GLU A 47 12.85 18.59 12.15
CA GLU A 47 11.58 19.18 11.69
C GLU A 47 10.51 19.20 12.79
N ILE A 48 10.77 18.60 13.95
CA ILE A 48 9.85 18.65 15.08
C ILE A 48 9.93 20.04 15.70
N ASP A 49 8.83 20.78 15.70
CA ASP A 49 8.76 22.14 16.25
C ASP A 49 8.71 22.14 17.77
N ASP A 50 7.79 21.39 18.36
CA ASP A 50 7.53 21.34 19.79
C ASP A 50 7.44 19.91 20.32
N VAL A 51 7.81 19.76 21.62
CA VAL A 51 7.71 18.49 22.36
C VAL A 51 6.77 18.67 23.53
N LEU A 52 5.63 17.99 23.49
CA LEU A 52 4.64 17.98 24.55
C LEU A 52 4.71 16.67 25.33
N LEU A 53 4.84 16.77 26.66
CA LEU A 53 4.85 15.63 27.55
C LEU A 53 3.51 15.49 28.24
N VAL A 54 2.85 14.35 28.06
CA VAL A 54 1.51 14.04 28.58
C VAL A 54 1.56 12.78 29.44
N GLY A 55 0.77 12.78 30.50
CA GLY A 55 0.69 11.69 31.49
C GLY A 55 1.68 11.83 32.64
N GLY A 56 1.30 11.35 33.84
CA GLY A 56 2.04 11.54 35.07
C GLY A 56 3.47 10.98 35.05
N SER A 57 3.72 9.89 34.33
CA SER A 57 5.07 9.30 34.19
C SER A 57 6.07 10.21 33.48
N THR A 58 5.61 11.16 32.67
CA THR A 58 6.49 12.14 32.00
C THR A 58 7.06 13.20 32.96
N ARG A 59 6.58 13.24 34.21
CA ARG A 59 7.17 14.05 35.27
C ARG A 59 8.50 13.49 35.77
N ILE A 60 8.84 12.24 35.48
CA ILE A 60 10.08 11.60 35.86
C ILE A 60 11.25 12.29 35.12
N PRO A 61 12.22 12.88 35.83
CA PRO A 61 13.31 13.61 35.16
C PRO A 61 14.06 12.75 34.12
N ALA A 62 14.28 11.48 34.41
CA ALA A 62 14.98 10.57 33.49
C ALA A 62 14.23 10.38 32.14
N VAL A 63 12.89 10.42 32.15
CA VAL A 63 12.08 10.39 30.93
C VAL A 63 12.25 11.69 30.15
N GLN A 64 12.19 12.83 30.83
CA GLN A 64 12.37 14.16 30.22
C GLN A 64 13.77 14.29 29.60
N ASP A 65 14.79 13.82 30.31
CA ASP A 65 16.19 13.84 29.85
C ASP A 65 16.39 12.93 28.63
N ALA A 66 15.76 11.75 28.61
CA ALA A 66 15.81 10.83 27.47
C ALA A 66 15.19 11.44 26.21
N VAL A 67 14.00 12.01 26.33
CA VAL A 67 13.30 12.67 25.22
C VAL A 67 14.07 13.89 24.72
N LYS A 68 14.55 14.76 25.65
CA LYS A 68 15.37 15.91 25.31
C LYS A 68 16.67 15.52 24.59
N LYS A 69 17.33 14.46 25.05
CA LYS A 69 18.55 13.95 24.40
C LYS A 69 18.31 13.45 23.00
N PHE A 70 17.17 12.80 22.77
CA PHE A 70 16.82 12.23 21.47
C PHE A 70 16.39 13.30 20.47
N ILE A 71 15.48 14.20 20.87
CA ILE A 71 14.92 15.23 19.98
C ILE A 71 15.80 16.50 19.93
N ASN A 72 16.72 16.65 20.87
CA ASN A 72 17.58 17.83 21.03
C ASN A 72 16.79 19.15 21.22
N LYS A 73 15.58 19.08 21.79
CA LYS A 73 14.74 20.23 22.16
C LYS A 73 14.21 20.06 23.58
N ASP A 74 14.04 21.17 24.29
CA ASP A 74 13.42 21.16 25.61
C ASP A 74 11.91 20.90 25.49
N PRO A 75 11.33 19.99 26.28
CA PRO A 75 9.91 19.80 26.32
C PRO A 75 9.17 21.05 26.80
N HIS A 76 8.03 21.34 26.19
CA HIS A 76 7.17 22.47 26.53
C HIS A 76 6.61 22.33 27.98
N LYS A 77 6.71 23.40 28.77
CA LYS A 77 6.34 23.39 30.19
C LYS A 77 4.99 24.02 30.52
N GLY A 78 4.25 24.49 29.50
CA GLY A 78 3.02 25.26 29.68
C GLY A 78 1.75 24.41 29.91
N ILE A 79 1.85 23.09 29.77
CA ILE A 79 0.70 22.17 29.89
C ILE A 79 0.92 21.27 31.09
N ASN A 80 -0.14 21.11 31.93
CA ASN A 80 -0.11 20.14 33.03
C ASN A 80 -0.26 18.72 32.45
N PRO A 81 0.74 17.84 32.56
CA PRO A 81 0.69 16.49 32.01
C PRO A 81 -0.48 15.63 32.51
N ASP A 82 -0.96 15.87 33.73
CA ASP A 82 -2.03 15.08 34.35
C ASP A 82 -3.42 15.52 33.88
N GLU A 83 -3.59 16.77 33.44
CA GLU A 83 -4.87 17.37 33.05
C GLU A 83 -5.03 17.45 31.53
N CYS A 84 -3.99 17.21 30.76
CA CYS A 84 -3.95 17.41 29.32
C CYS A 84 -5.06 16.62 28.60
N VAL A 85 -5.31 15.36 28.99
CA VAL A 85 -6.34 14.52 28.39
C VAL A 85 -7.74 15.06 28.71
N ALA A 86 -8.00 15.49 29.95
CA ALA A 86 -9.28 16.05 30.34
C ALA A 86 -9.55 17.39 29.64
N ALA A 87 -8.53 18.25 29.50
CA ALA A 87 -8.63 19.49 28.74
C ALA A 87 -8.93 19.24 27.27
N GLY A 88 -8.21 18.29 26.65
CA GLY A 88 -8.47 17.87 25.26
C GLY A 88 -9.87 17.32 25.04
N ALA A 89 -10.35 16.47 25.94
CA ALA A 89 -11.72 15.94 25.88
C ALA A 89 -12.79 17.06 25.98
N SER A 90 -12.55 18.09 26.83
CA SER A 90 -13.44 19.24 26.94
C SER A 90 -13.47 20.07 25.65
N ILE A 91 -12.33 20.29 25.04
CA ILE A 91 -12.22 21.00 23.75
C ILE A 91 -12.93 20.20 22.64
N GLN A 92 -12.74 18.87 22.60
CA GLN A 92 -13.42 18.01 21.62
C GLN A 92 -14.94 18.03 21.81
N ALA A 93 -15.44 18.08 23.04
CA ALA A 93 -16.86 18.26 23.29
C ALA A 93 -17.37 19.58 22.72
N GLY A 94 -16.61 20.69 22.89
CA GLY A 94 -16.93 21.98 22.29
C GLY A 94 -16.93 21.95 20.75
N VAL A 95 -16.03 21.20 20.11
CA VAL A 95 -16.04 20.99 18.66
C VAL A 95 -17.28 20.23 18.22
N LEU A 96 -17.66 19.16 18.92
CA LEU A 96 -18.84 18.34 18.60
C LEU A 96 -20.16 19.09 18.80
N THR A 97 -20.22 20.02 19.74
CA THR A 97 -21.39 20.88 19.96
C THR A 97 -21.43 22.11 19.05
N GLY A 98 -20.37 22.35 18.28
CA GLY A 98 -20.26 23.53 17.42
C GLY A 98 -19.91 24.83 18.14
N GLU A 99 -19.52 24.78 19.39
CA GLU A 99 -19.06 25.94 20.17
C GLU A 99 -17.61 26.33 19.81
N VAL A 100 -16.81 25.37 19.36
CA VAL A 100 -15.41 25.54 18.90
C VAL A 100 -15.35 25.15 17.45
N ASN A 101 -15.00 26.09 16.55
CA ASN A 101 -15.00 25.87 15.11
C ASN A 101 -13.61 26.07 14.45
N ASP A 102 -12.63 26.46 15.22
CA ASP A 102 -11.26 26.81 14.76
C ASP A 102 -10.23 25.70 15.06
N ILE A 103 -10.68 24.59 15.65
CA ILE A 103 -9.84 23.43 15.97
C ILE A 103 -10.34 22.21 15.22
N LEU A 104 -9.46 21.56 14.49
CA LEU A 104 -9.69 20.29 13.80
C LEU A 104 -8.93 19.18 14.51
N LEU A 105 -9.65 18.21 15.09
CA LEU A 105 -9.05 16.97 15.55
C LEU A 105 -9.04 15.97 14.39
N LEU A 106 -7.87 15.47 14.06
CA LEU A 106 -7.68 14.41 13.08
C LEU A 106 -7.23 13.14 13.81
N ASP A 107 -7.89 12.05 13.49
CA ASP A 107 -7.51 10.72 13.94
C ASP A 107 -6.74 10.01 12.80
N VAL A 108 -6.17 8.84 13.07
CA VAL A 108 -5.42 8.06 12.08
C VAL A 108 -5.87 6.60 12.07
N THR A 109 -5.67 5.95 10.93
CA THR A 109 -5.88 4.50 10.83
C THR A 109 -4.77 3.76 11.61
N PRO A 110 -5.09 2.86 12.55
CA PRO A 110 -4.08 2.16 13.35
C PRO A 110 -3.29 1.11 12.54
N LEU A 111 -3.90 0.54 11.51
CA LEU A 111 -3.36 -0.48 10.63
C LEU A 111 -3.75 -0.18 9.18
N SER A 112 -2.96 -0.67 8.24
CA SER A 112 -3.23 -0.55 6.81
C SER A 112 -4.50 -1.29 6.41
N LEU A 113 -5.21 -0.74 5.44
CA LEU A 113 -6.43 -1.28 4.85
C LEU A 113 -6.22 -1.56 3.37
N GLY A 114 -6.75 -2.66 2.88
CA GLY A 114 -6.60 -3.06 1.49
C GLY A 114 -7.42 -4.29 1.15
N ILE A 115 -7.08 -4.91 0.04
CA ILE A 115 -7.76 -6.08 -0.49
C ILE A 115 -6.78 -7.22 -0.80
N GLU A 116 -7.34 -8.42 -0.86
CA GLU A 116 -6.65 -9.57 -1.44
C GLU A 116 -6.59 -9.44 -2.96
N THR A 117 -5.41 -9.69 -3.53
CA THR A 117 -5.16 -9.73 -4.97
C THR A 117 -4.59 -11.07 -5.39
N LEU A 118 -4.33 -11.24 -6.69
CA LEU A 118 -3.88 -12.50 -7.28
C LEU A 118 -2.64 -13.08 -6.55
N GLY A 119 -2.73 -14.35 -6.16
CA GLY A 119 -1.70 -15.05 -5.39
C GLY A 119 -1.82 -14.86 -3.88
N ASN A 120 -2.99 -14.49 -3.36
CA ASN A 120 -3.28 -14.21 -1.94
C ASN A 120 -2.40 -13.08 -1.37
N VAL A 121 -2.00 -12.13 -2.21
CA VAL A 121 -1.22 -10.96 -1.78
C VAL A 121 -2.15 -9.93 -1.16
N PHE A 122 -1.75 -9.32 -0.06
CA PHE A 122 -2.41 -8.16 0.52
C PHE A 122 -1.93 -6.88 -0.16
N THR A 123 -2.80 -6.25 -0.92
CA THR A 123 -2.52 -4.96 -1.57
C THR A 123 -3.12 -3.84 -0.74
N LYS A 124 -2.25 -3.03 -0.14
CA LYS A 124 -2.64 -1.88 0.68
C LYS A 124 -3.15 -0.75 -0.20
N ILE A 125 -4.29 -0.15 0.18
CA ILE A 125 -4.88 1.03 -0.45
C ILE A 125 -4.77 2.23 0.48
N ILE A 126 -4.97 2.02 1.78
CA ILE A 126 -4.74 3.01 2.81
C ILE A 126 -3.66 2.46 3.75
N GLU A 127 -2.56 3.19 3.87
CA GLU A 127 -1.46 2.82 4.79
C GLU A 127 -1.84 3.14 6.24
N ARG A 128 -1.22 2.44 7.20
CA ARG A 128 -1.33 2.77 8.62
C ARG A 128 -0.92 4.22 8.87
N ASN A 129 -1.42 4.81 9.93
CA ASN A 129 -1.18 6.20 10.31
C ASN A 129 -1.66 7.24 9.26
N THR A 130 -2.51 6.83 8.31
CA THR A 130 -3.17 7.79 7.42
C THR A 130 -4.25 8.54 8.20
N THR A 131 -4.19 9.86 8.14
CA THR A 131 -5.18 10.75 8.77
C THR A 131 -6.58 10.52 8.20
N ILE A 132 -7.60 10.48 9.06
CA ILE A 132 -9.01 10.38 8.69
C ILE A 132 -9.74 11.69 9.00
N PRO A 133 -10.81 12.07 8.24
CA PRO A 133 -11.40 11.30 7.14
C PRO A 133 -10.50 11.23 5.90
N THR A 134 -10.57 10.11 5.17
CA THR A 134 -9.76 9.90 3.95
C THR A 134 -10.49 9.04 2.94
N LYS A 135 -10.17 9.27 1.66
CA LYS A 135 -10.68 8.49 0.55
C LYS A 135 -9.57 8.18 -0.44
N LYS A 136 -9.36 6.89 -0.73
CA LYS A 136 -8.37 6.44 -1.72
C LYS A 136 -8.97 5.36 -2.61
N SER A 137 -8.58 5.38 -3.87
CA SER A 137 -9.02 4.43 -4.89
C SER A 137 -7.83 3.82 -5.61
N GLN A 138 -8.00 2.58 -6.07
CA GLN A 138 -7.05 1.91 -6.96
C GLN A 138 -7.82 1.06 -7.97
N VAL A 139 -7.33 1.03 -9.22
CA VAL A 139 -7.93 0.23 -10.29
C VAL A 139 -7.25 -1.14 -10.34
N PHE A 140 -8.08 -2.16 -10.41
CA PHE A 140 -7.70 -3.57 -10.56
C PHE A 140 -8.35 -4.14 -11.81
N SER A 141 -8.03 -5.40 -12.12
CA SER A 141 -8.61 -6.08 -13.26
C SER A 141 -8.97 -7.54 -12.94
N THR A 142 -9.59 -8.23 -13.90
CA THR A 142 -9.90 -9.65 -13.77
C THR A 142 -8.66 -10.52 -13.92
N ALA A 143 -8.63 -11.64 -13.18
CA ALA A 143 -7.53 -12.60 -13.18
C ALA A 143 -7.68 -13.72 -14.23
N ALA A 144 -8.91 -13.93 -14.74
CA ALA A 144 -9.24 -14.98 -15.69
C ALA A 144 -10.05 -14.43 -16.87
N ASP A 145 -9.96 -15.11 -18.02
CA ASP A 145 -10.77 -14.80 -19.22
C ASP A 145 -12.24 -15.05 -18.94
N ASN A 146 -13.10 -14.18 -19.50
CA ASN A 146 -14.55 -14.26 -19.37
C ASN A 146 -15.07 -14.27 -17.93
N GLN A 147 -14.30 -13.68 -17.00
CA GLN A 147 -14.70 -13.56 -15.60
C GLN A 147 -15.82 -12.53 -15.46
N THR A 148 -17.01 -12.97 -15.04
CA THR A 148 -18.21 -12.15 -14.92
C THR A 148 -18.47 -11.61 -13.52
N ALA A 149 -17.63 -11.98 -12.55
CA ALA A 149 -17.69 -11.52 -11.17
C ALA A 149 -16.30 -11.45 -10.54
N VAL A 150 -16.10 -10.52 -9.61
CA VAL A 150 -14.89 -10.43 -8.78
C VAL A 150 -15.27 -10.44 -7.32
N ASP A 151 -14.53 -11.20 -6.51
CA ASP A 151 -14.65 -11.21 -5.06
C ASP A 151 -13.73 -10.14 -4.48
N ILE A 152 -14.29 -9.25 -3.68
CA ILE A 152 -13.54 -8.23 -2.95
C ILE A 152 -13.42 -8.68 -1.51
N HIS A 153 -12.23 -9.12 -1.13
CA HIS A 153 -11.88 -9.51 0.23
C HIS A 153 -11.16 -8.37 0.92
N VAL A 154 -11.87 -7.70 1.81
CA VAL A 154 -11.38 -6.51 2.55
C VAL A 154 -10.61 -6.96 3.78
N LEU A 155 -9.40 -6.43 3.91
CA LEU A 155 -8.42 -6.84 4.92
C LEU A 155 -7.85 -5.64 5.66
N GLN A 156 -7.43 -5.90 6.91
CA GLN A 156 -6.69 -4.96 7.75
C GLN A 156 -5.46 -5.64 8.36
N GLY A 157 -4.31 -4.98 8.29
CA GLY A 157 -3.06 -5.47 8.88
C GLY A 157 -1.82 -5.01 8.14
N GLU A 158 -0.68 -5.62 8.49
CA GLU A 158 0.63 -5.22 7.96
C GLU A 158 1.38 -6.35 7.24
N ARG A 159 0.86 -7.60 7.28
CA ARG A 159 1.49 -8.75 6.66
C ARG A 159 1.31 -8.74 5.14
N ALA A 160 2.25 -9.31 4.41
CA ALA A 160 2.22 -9.33 2.95
C ALA A 160 1.16 -10.26 2.36
N MET A 161 0.79 -11.32 3.10
CA MET A 161 -0.18 -12.30 2.63
C MET A 161 -1.57 -12.05 3.22
N SER A 162 -2.62 -12.27 2.42
CA SER A 162 -4.01 -12.01 2.82
C SER A 162 -4.45 -12.80 4.05
N TYR A 163 -4.05 -14.07 4.14
CA TYR A 163 -4.43 -14.97 5.24
C TYR A 163 -3.76 -14.66 6.59
N ASP A 164 -2.70 -13.84 6.59
CA ASP A 164 -2.02 -13.37 7.80
C ASP A 164 -2.63 -12.06 8.35
N ASN A 165 -3.59 -11.47 7.64
CA ASN A 165 -4.26 -10.24 8.01
C ASN A 165 -5.69 -10.50 8.49
N THR A 166 -6.30 -9.48 9.09
CA THR A 166 -7.66 -9.57 9.62
C THR A 166 -8.68 -9.31 8.52
N THR A 167 -9.62 -10.23 8.33
CA THR A 167 -10.75 -10.02 7.42
C THR A 167 -11.75 -9.05 8.04
N LEU A 168 -12.04 -7.95 7.34
CA LEU A 168 -13.08 -6.99 7.69
C LEU A 168 -14.42 -7.32 7.04
N GLY A 169 -14.39 -7.90 5.85
CA GLY A 169 -15.57 -8.28 5.11
C GLY A 169 -15.26 -8.86 3.74
N ARG A 170 -16.28 -9.44 3.12
CA ARG A 170 -16.23 -9.92 1.74
C ARG A 170 -17.51 -9.55 1.02
N PHE A 171 -17.40 -9.15 -0.24
CA PHE A 171 -18.53 -8.93 -1.13
C PHE A 171 -18.12 -9.18 -2.57
N GLN A 172 -19.11 -9.31 -3.45
CA GLN A 172 -18.86 -9.67 -4.83
C GLN A 172 -19.45 -8.60 -5.76
N LEU A 173 -18.65 -8.12 -6.69
CA LEU A 173 -19.13 -7.35 -7.83
C LEU A 173 -19.45 -8.32 -8.96
N THR A 174 -20.73 -8.37 -9.37
CA THR A 174 -21.25 -9.30 -10.37
C THR A 174 -21.66 -8.57 -11.65
N ASN A 175 -21.99 -9.35 -12.70
CA ASN A 175 -22.44 -8.84 -13.98
C ASN A 175 -21.38 -7.96 -14.70
N ILE A 176 -20.12 -8.30 -14.57
CA ILE A 176 -19.04 -7.78 -15.39
C ILE A 176 -19.17 -8.41 -16.78
N PRO A 177 -19.12 -7.64 -17.88
CA PRO A 177 -19.16 -8.21 -19.23
C PRO A 177 -17.99 -9.17 -19.46
N PRO A 178 -18.24 -10.35 -20.09
CA PRO A 178 -17.15 -11.25 -20.43
C PRO A 178 -16.12 -10.56 -21.33
N ALA A 179 -14.85 -10.61 -20.93
CA ALA A 179 -13.72 -10.07 -21.67
C ALA A 179 -12.44 -10.86 -21.38
N LYS A 180 -11.39 -10.65 -22.15
CA LYS A 180 -10.06 -11.19 -21.83
C LYS A 180 -9.61 -10.66 -20.45
N ARG A 181 -8.86 -11.47 -19.69
CA ARG A 181 -8.27 -11.04 -18.41
C ARG A 181 -7.44 -9.78 -18.61
N GLY A 182 -7.46 -8.90 -17.61
CA GLY A 182 -6.75 -7.62 -17.67
C GLY A 182 -7.49 -6.49 -18.40
N VAL A 183 -8.58 -6.77 -19.14
CA VAL A 183 -9.36 -5.76 -19.89
C VAL A 183 -10.38 -5.04 -19.00
N PRO A 184 -11.21 -5.72 -18.18
CA PRO A 184 -12.13 -5.03 -17.29
C PRO A 184 -11.37 -4.18 -16.26
N GLN A 185 -11.86 -2.97 -16.01
CA GLN A 185 -11.25 -2.04 -15.03
C GLN A 185 -12.20 -1.92 -13.84
N ILE A 186 -11.76 -2.43 -12.70
CA ILE A 186 -12.51 -2.44 -11.45
C ILE A 186 -11.85 -1.46 -10.47
N GLU A 187 -12.49 -0.32 -10.25
CA GLU A 187 -12.05 0.65 -9.26
C GLU A 187 -12.53 0.22 -7.87
N VAL A 188 -11.59 0.02 -6.95
CA VAL A 188 -11.89 -0.23 -5.53
C VAL A 188 -11.56 1.02 -4.74
N THR A 189 -12.58 1.57 -4.08
CA THR A 189 -12.50 2.80 -3.30
C THR A 189 -12.70 2.48 -1.81
N PHE A 190 -11.78 2.92 -0.98
CA PHE A 190 -11.91 2.98 0.47
C PHE A 190 -12.24 4.41 0.88
N ASP A 191 -13.32 4.59 1.62
CA ASP A 191 -13.82 5.86 2.12
C ASP A 191 -14.04 5.74 3.63
N ILE A 192 -13.20 6.43 4.42
CA ILE A 192 -13.23 6.39 5.88
C ILE A 192 -13.72 7.75 6.36
N ASP A 193 -14.80 7.76 7.12
CA ASP A 193 -15.33 8.99 7.70
C ASP A 193 -14.56 9.43 8.98
N ALA A 194 -14.95 10.58 9.54
CA ALA A 194 -14.34 11.11 10.76
C ALA A 194 -14.59 10.24 12.01
N ASN A 195 -15.52 9.29 11.96
CA ASN A 195 -15.81 8.35 13.03
C ASN A 195 -15.08 7.00 12.86
N GLY A 196 -14.26 6.87 11.82
CA GLY A 196 -13.56 5.63 11.51
C GLY A 196 -14.41 4.57 10.82
N ILE A 197 -15.62 4.91 10.34
CA ILE A 197 -16.47 3.98 9.60
C ILE A 197 -15.88 3.80 8.19
N VAL A 198 -15.57 2.56 7.84
CA VAL A 198 -14.96 2.22 6.56
C VAL A 198 -16.04 1.79 5.56
N ASN A 199 -16.15 2.51 4.47
CA ASN A 199 -16.95 2.14 3.31
C ASN A 199 -16.03 1.66 2.19
N VAL A 200 -16.29 0.48 1.65
CA VAL A 200 -15.55 -0.06 0.50
C VAL A 200 -16.50 -0.24 -0.66
N THR A 201 -16.19 0.39 -1.78
CA THR A 201 -16.95 0.33 -3.02
C THR A 201 -16.10 -0.29 -4.12
N ALA A 202 -16.63 -1.26 -4.83
CA ALA A 202 -16.04 -1.77 -6.07
C ALA A 202 -16.94 -1.37 -7.25
N LYS A 203 -16.35 -0.77 -8.28
CA LYS A 203 -17.07 -0.26 -9.45
C LYS A 203 -16.40 -0.73 -10.74
N ASP A 204 -17.16 -1.33 -11.61
CA ASP A 204 -16.73 -1.59 -12.99
C ASP A 204 -16.82 -0.29 -13.80
N LEU A 205 -15.67 0.23 -14.23
CA LEU A 205 -15.59 1.49 -14.98
C LEU A 205 -16.18 1.40 -16.37
N GLY A 206 -16.25 0.19 -16.96
CA GLY A 206 -16.81 -0.04 -18.27
C GLY A 206 -18.34 0.03 -18.28
N THR A 207 -19.00 -0.52 -17.25
CA THR A 207 -20.49 -0.56 -17.18
C THR A 207 -21.07 0.45 -16.19
N GLY A 208 -20.24 1.01 -15.31
CA GLY A 208 -20.67 1.86 -14.22
C GLY A 208 -21.36 1.12 -13.06
N LYS A 209 -21.46 -0.21 -13.11
CA LYS A 209 -22.04 -1.01 -12.02
C LYS A 209 -21.14 -0.97 -10.80
N GLU A 210 -21.75 -0.84 -9.65
CA GLU A 210 -21.02 -0.79 -8.38
C GLU A 210 -21.68 -1.67 -7.33
N GLN A 211 -20.87 -2.09 -6.37
CA GLN A 211 -21.29 -2.79 -5.16
C GLN A 211 -20.50 -2.21 -3.98
N LYS A 212 -21.16 -2.07 -2.83
CA LYS A 212 -20.61 -1.44 -1.64
C LYS A 212 -20.82 -2.31 -0.41
N ILE A 213 -19.83 -2.31 0.49
CA ILE A 213 -19.96 -2.79 1.85
C ILE A 213 -19.62 -1.65 2.83
N THR A 214 -20.35 -1.57 3.93
CA THR A 214 -20.04 -0.68 5.06
C THR A 214 -19.62 -1.53 6.24
N ILE A 215 -18.43 -1.26 6.76
CA ILE A 215 -17.84 -1.97 7.90
C ILE A 215 -18.09 -1.10 9.14
N THR A 216 -19.10 -1.46 9.90
CA THR A 216 -19.60 -0.62 11.01
C THR A 216 -19.13 -1.04 12.40
N SER A 217 -18.48 -2.20 12.53
CA SER A 217 -18.00 -2.60 13.86
C SER A 217 -17.13 -3.86 13.86
N ASN A 218 -16.51 -4.10 15.01
CA ASN A 218 -15.66 -5.20 15.43
C ASN A 218 -14.20 -5.13 14.99
N THR A 219 -13.75 -4.00 14.48
CA THR A 219 -12.32 -3.70 14.36
C THR A 219 -11.77 -2.97 15.60
N ASN A 220 -12.51 -2.95 16.69
CA ASN A 220 -12.01 -2.48 17.98
C ASN A 220 -10.99 -3.50 18.52
N MET A 221 -9.85 -3.61 17.82
CA MET A 221 -8.69 -4.28 18.37
C MET A 221 -8.22 -3.46 19.58
N SER A 222 -7.87 -4.15 20.65
CA SER A 222 -7.17 -3.51 21.75
C SER A 222 -5.81 -3.00 21.28
N GLU A 223 -5.27 -2.00 21.95
CA GLU A 223 -3.91 -1.50 21.67
C GLU A 223 -2.88 -2.63 21.69
N GLU A 224 -3.03 -3.59 22.63
CA GLU A 224 -2.16 -4.78 22.71
C GLU A 224 -2.23 -5.67 21.46
N GLU A 225 -3.42 -5.83 20.89
CA GLU A 225 -3.62 -6.62 19.66
C GLU A 225 -3.04 -5.89 18.44
N ILE A 226 -3.18 -4.58 18.36
CA ILE A 226 -2.58 -3.75 17.30
C ILE A 226 -1.05 -3.84 17.37
N GLU A 227 -0.47 -3.60 18.56
CA GLU A 227 0.97 -3.73 18.76
C GLU A 227 1.51 -5.14 18.46
N LYS A 228 0.75 -6.16 18.84
CA LYS A 228 1.12 -7.55 18.54
C LYS A 228 1.20 -7.77 17.03
N LYS A 229 0.20 -7.30 16.27
CA LYS A 229 0.17 -7.42 14.81
C LYS A 229 1.32 -6.68 14.13
N ILE A 230 1.63 -5.48 14.62
CA ILE A 230 2.78 -4.70 14.12
C ILE A 230 4.09 -5.46 14.38
N ARG A 231 4.32 -5.93 15.60
CA ARG A 231 5.52 -6.72 15.96
C ARG A 231 5.63 -8.02 15.17
N GLU A 232 4.52 -8.72 14.95
CA GLU A 232 4.48 -9.92 14.11
C GLU A 232 4.85 -9.60 12.66
N ALA A 233 4.37 -8.48 12.12
CA ALA A 233 4.70 -8.05 10.77
C ALA A 233 6.21 -7.67 10.65
N GLU A 234 6.74 -6.95 11.62
CA GLU A 234 8.16 -6.59 11.67
C GLU A 234 9.06 -7.82 11.78
N ALA A 235 8.71 -8.78 12.65
CA ALA A 235 9.46 -10.02 12.83
C ALA A 235 9.48 -10.90 11.57
N ASN A 236 8.46 -10.82 10.72
CA ASN A 236 8.34 -11.60 9.49
C ASN A 236 8.62 -10.80 8.22
N ALA A 237 9.01 -9.52 8.32
CA ALA A 237 9.11 -8.59 7.19
C ALA A 237 9.98 -9.12 6.04
N GLU A 238 11.16 -9.70 6.34
CA GLU A 238 12.04 -10.27 5.31
C GLU A 238 11.45 -11.52 4.65
N ALA A 239 10.83 -12.41 5.45
CA ALA A 239 10.21 -13.62 4.92
C ALA A 239 8.98 -13.28 4.07
N ASP A 240 8.18 -12.35 4.52
CA ASP A 240 7.00 -11.83 3.81
C ASP A 240 7.39 -11.14 2.50
N LYS A 241 8.44 -10.32 2.53
CA LYS A 241 8.98 -9.66 1.34
C LYS A 241 9.40 -10.68 0.28
N LYS A 242 10.17 -11.70 0.67
CA LYS A 242 10.60 -12.76 -0.26
C LYS A 242 9.43 -13.54 -0.84
N LYS A 243 8.41 -13.86 -0.02
CA LYS A 243 7.20 -14.54 -0.49
C LYS A 243 6.44 -13.68 -1.51
N LYS A 244 6.25 -12.41 -1.19
CA LYS A 244 5.57 -11.45 -2.06
C LYS A 244 6.31 -11.28 -3.38
N GLU A 245 7.62 -11.05 -3.35
CA GLU A 245 8.47 -10.93 -4.53
C GLU A 245 8.38 -12.17 -5.43
N LYS A 246 8.38 -13.38 -4.84
CA LYS A 246 8.22 -14.62 -5.59
C LYS A 246 6.85 -14.70 -6.27
N ILE A 247 5.77 -14.38 -5.56
CA ILE A 247 4.41 -14.39 -6.11
C ILE A 247 4.26 -13.34 -7.21
N GLU A 248 4.80 -12.15 -7.01
CA GLU A 248 4.79 -11.07 -8.02
C GLU A 248 5.56 -11.48 -9.28
N ALA A 249 6.72 -12.13 -9.12
CA ALA A 249 7.49 -12.67 -10.25
C ALA A 249 6.71 -13.76 -11.01
N VAL A 250 6.04 -14.69 -10.30
CA VAL A 250 5.19 -15.72 -10.91
C VAL A 250 4.00 -15.09 -11.65
N ASN A 251 3.32 -14.13 -11.04
CA ASN A 251 2.19 -13.43 -11.66
C ASN A 251 2.62 -12.64 -12.90
N HIS A 252 3.76 -11.97 -12.82
CA HIS A 252 4.35 -11.23 -13.95
C HIS A 252 4.73 -12.17 -15.09
N ALA A 253 5.40 -13.29 -14.79
CA ALA A 253 5.76 -14.30 -15.77
C ALA A 253 4.55 -14.85 -16.53
N GLU A 254 3.46 -15.18 -15.80
CA GLU A 254 2.23 -15.66 -16.44
C GLU A 254 1.54 -14.57 -17.27
N ALA A 255 1.57 -13.30 -16.81
CA ALA A 255 1.00 -12.19 -17.57
C ALA A 255 1.75 -11.98 -18.90
N ILE A 256 3.08 -11.99 -18.88
CA ILE A 256 3.92 -11.86 -20.09
C ILE A 256 3.73 -13.06 -21.03
N ALA A 257 3.75 -14.29 -20.49
CA ALA A 257 3.53 -15.50 -21.28
C ALA A 257 2.18 -15.46 -22.00
N TYR A 258 1.11 -15.10 -21.27
CA TYR A 258 -0.23 -14.98 -21.84
C TYR A 258 -0.33 -13.87 -22.89
N GLN A 259 0.21 -12.68 -22.59
CA GLN A 259 0.16 -11.56 -23.53
C GLN A 259 0.91 -11.90 -24.83
N THR A 260 2.06 -12.53 -24.72
CA THR A 260 2.84 -12.98 -25.89
C THR A 260 2.08 -14.02 -26.69
N GLU A 261 1.44 -15.00 -26.03
CA GLU A 261 0.61 -16.02 -26.69
C GLU A 261 -0.58 -15.38 -27.43
N GLN A 262 -1.28 -14.41 -26.83
CA GLN A 262 -2.37 -13.70 -27.51
C GLN A 262 -1.88 -12.93 -28.73
N THR A 263 -0.73 -12.26 -28.63
CA THR A 263 -0.16 -11.55 -29.78
C THR A 263 0.27 -12.50 -30.91
N LEU A 264 0.79 -13.68 -30.58
CA LEU A 264 1.09 -14.71 -31.58
C LEU A 264 -0.17 -15.20 -32.32
N VAL A 265 -1.29 -15.33 -31.59
CA VAL A 265 -2.58 -15.70 -32.19
C VAL A 265 -3.09 -14.59 -33.12
N GLU A 266 -3.03 -13.34 -32.67
CA GLU A 266 -3.47 -12.17 -33.44
C GLU A 266 -2.62 -11.90 -34.67
N ALA A 267 -1.30 -12.14 -34.59
CA ALA A 267 -0.37 -11.98 -35.70
C ALA A 267 -0.55 -13.07 -36.79
N GLY A 268 -1.08 -14.23 -36.42
CA GLY A 268 -1.44 -15.30 -37.36
C GLY A 268 -0.28 -15.77 -38.27
N GLU A 269 -0.47 -15.70 -39.59
CA GLU A 269 0.50 -16.11 -40.63
C GLU A 269 1.57 -15.04 -40.91
N ASN A 270 1.52 -13.87 -40.28
CA ASN A 270 2.51 -12.80 -40.48
C ASN A 270 3.89 -13.11 -39.83
N ILE A 271 3.94 -14.09 -38.93
CA ILE A 271 5.14 -14.54 -38.25
C ILE A 271 5.65 -15.82 -38.97
N ALA A 272 6.98 -15.92 -39.17
CA ALA A 272 7.56 -17.11 -39.72
C ALA A 272 7.38 -18.32 -38.77
N ALA A 273 7.14 -19.51 -39.35
CA ALA A 273 6.80 -20.70 -38.56
C ALA A 273 7.90 -21.11 -37.55
N ASP A 274 9.15 -20.91 -37.89
CA ASP A 274 10.31 -21.12 -37.02
C ASP A 274 10.35 -20.12 -35.85
N GLU A 275 10.14 -18.83 -36.12
CA GLU A 275 10.09 -17.78 -35.11
C GLU A 275 8.91 -18.00 -34.13
N LYS A 276 7.75 -18.40 -34.67
CA LYS A 276 6.59 -18.75 -33.87
C LYS A 276 6.86 -19.91 -32.92
N SER A 277 7.48 -20.99 -33.46
CA SER A 277 7.87 -22.17 -32.68
C SER A 277 8.85 -21.83 -31.57
N ASP A 278 9.83 -20.96 -31.86
CA ASP A 278 10.81 -20.51 -30.88
C ASP A 278 10.23 -19.70 -29.73
N ILE A 279 9.23 -18.85 -30.04
CA ILE A 279 8.50 -18.08 -29.00
C ILE A 279 7.61 -19.02 -28.19
N GLU A 280 6.88 -19.94 -28.83
CA GLU A 280 6.03 -20.93 -28.14
C GLU A 280 6.86 -21.81 -27.18
N ALA A 281 8.06 -22.23 -27.59
CA ALA A 281 8.98 -22.95 -26.73
C ALA A 281 9.44 -22.10 -25.53
N SER A 282 9.66 -20.80 -25.72
CA SER A 282 10.02 -19.90 -24.63
C SER A 282 8.85 -19.63 -23.68
N ILE A 283 7.61 -19.53 -24.17
CA ILE A 283 6.40 -19.46 -23.34
C ILE A 283 6.28 -20.72 -22.47
N ALA A 284 6.47 -21.90 -23.08
CA ALA A 284 6.45 -23.17 -22.35
C ALA A 284 7.53 -23.23 -21.26
N LYS A 285 8.74 -22.72 -21.55
CA LYS A 285 9.85 -22.62 -20.60
C LYS A 285 9.50 -21.68 -19.42
N VAL A 286 8.92 -20.51 -19.68
CA VAL A 286 8.49 -19.60 -18.63
C VAL A 286 7.47 -20.27 -17.72
N ARG A 287 6.47 -20.96 -18.29
CA ARG A 287 5.46 -21.70 -17.52
C ARG A 287 6.08 -22.85 -16.73
N GLU A 288 7.02 -23.59 -17.29
CA GLU A 288 7.74 -24.66 -16.57
C GLU A 288 8.53 -24.12 -15.38
N VAL A 289 9.29 -23.02 -15.59
CA VAL A 289 10.13 -22.43 -14.53
C VAL A 289 9.27 -21.86 -13.42
N LYS A 290 8.20 -21.11 -13.72
CA LYS A 290 7.34 -20.50 -12.71
C LYS A 290 6.60 -21.51 -11.84
N ASP A 291 6.31 -22.71 -12.38
CA ASP A 291 5.58 -23.77 -11.68
C ASP A 291 6.50 -24.66 -10.82
N LYS A 292 7.83 -24.48 -10.88
CA LYS A 292 8.78 -25.18 -10.00
C LYS A 292 8.68 -24.60 -8.58
N GLU A 293 8.49 -25.45 -7.59
CA GLU A 293 8.35 -25.07 -6.19
C GLU A 293 9.59 -24.33 -5.65
N ASP A 294 10.78 -24.76 -6.09
CA ASP A 294 12.08 -24.25 -5.66
C ASP A 294 12.67 -23.17 -6.57
N ALA A 295 11.97 -22.76 -7.65
CA ALA A 295 12.45 -21.70 -8.53
C ALA A 295 12.70 -20.40 -7.78
N SER A 296 13.85 -19.79 -8.02
CA SER A 296 14.18 -18.46 -7.50
C SER A 296 13.53 -17.35 -8.34
N VAL A 297 13.40 -16.14 -7.76
CA VAL A 297 12.90 -14.95 -8.47
C VAL A 297 13.78 -14.64 -9.69
N GLU A 298 15.10 -14.82 -9.54
CA GLU A 298 16.07 -14.59 -10.58
C GLU A 298 15.90 -15.55 -11.77
N GLU A 299 15.62 -16.84 -11.50
CA GLU A 299 15.38 -17.83 -12.56
C GLU A 299 14.09 -17.55 -13.32
N ILE A 300 13.01 -17.13 -12.61
CA ILE A 300 11.75 -16.75 -13.22
C ILE A 300 11.95 -15.51 -14.11
N ASN A 301 12.61 -14.48 -13.59
CA ASN A 301 12.87 -13.25 -14.34
C ASN A 301 13.76 -13.49 -15.55
N ALA A 302 14.80 -14.32 -15.44
CA ALA A 302 15.64 -14.67 -16.56
C ALA A 302 14.89 -15.37 -17.71
N ALA A 303 13.95 -16.26 -17.37
CA ALA A 303 13.09 -16.91 -18.37
C ALA A 303 12.14 -15.89 -19.06
N VAL A 304 11.63 -14.91 -18.31
CA VAL A 304 10.79 -13.82 -18.84
C VAL A 304 11.61 -12.92 -19.77
N GLU A 305 12.82 -12.54 -19.37
CA GLU A 305 13.72 -11.71 -20.20
C GLU A 305 14.08 -12.41 -21.52
N GLU A 306 14.36 -13.72 -21.48
CA GLU A 306 14.60 -14.51 -22.69
C GLU A 306 13.39 -14.49 -23.63
N LEU A 307 12.19 -14.69 -23.10
CA LEU A 307 10.95 -14.62 -23.88
C LEU A 307 10.75 -13.22 -24.50
N MET A 308 10.89 -12.18 -23.68
CA MET A 308 10.74 -10.79 -24.15
C MET A 308 11.77 -10.42 -25.21
N GLY A 309 13.03 -10.86 -25.09
CA GLY A 309 14.07 -10.61 -26.07
C GLY A 309 13.76 -11.23 -27.44
N LYS A 310 13.25 -12.47 -27.46
CA LYS A 310 12.80 -13.13 -28.70
C LYS A 310 11.57 -12.45 -29.30
N PHE A 311 10.60 -12.12 -28.46
CA PHE A 311 9.38 -11.47 -28.90
C PHE A 311 9.64 -10.06 -29.48
N GLN A 312 10.53 -9.29 -28.85
CA GLN A 312 10.90 -7.95 -29.34
C GLN A 312 11.53 -8.02 -30.74
N LYS A 313 12.38 -9.02 -31.01
CA LYS A 313 12.98 -9.23 -32.33
C LYS A 313 11.90 -9.47 -33.40
N VAL A 314 10.97 -10.39 -33.12
CA VAL A 314 9.86 -10.69 -34.03
C VAL A 314 8.94 -9.49 -34.24
N SER A 315 8.67 -8.71 -33.18
CA SER A 315 7.87 -7.48 -33.29
C SER A 315 8.52 -6.44 -34.19
N GLN A 316 9.85 -6.27 -34.11
CA GLN A 316 10.62 -5.38 -35.00
C GLN A 316 10.54 -5.84 -36.45
N ASP A 317 10.67 -7.14 -36.71
CA ASP A 317 10.60 -7.72 -38.05
C ASP A 317 9.17 -7.58 -38.64
N LEU A 318 8.12 -7.75 -37.82
CA LEU A 318 6.73 -7.49 -38.23
C LEU A 318 6.51 -6.02 -38.60
N TYR A 319 7.04 -5.10 -37.80
CA TYR A 319 6.96 -3.66 -38.08
C TYR A 319 7.67 -3.27 -39.36
N ALA A 320 8.87 -3.82 -39.59
CA ALA A 320 9.62 -3.59 -40.80
C ALA A 320 8.90 -4.15 -42.03
N LYS A 321 8.31 -5.35 -41.95
CA LYS A 321 7.51 -5.96 -43.03
C LYS A 321 6.23 -5.12 -43.31
N ALA A 322 5.55 -4.65 -42.30
CA ALA A 322 4.37 -3.79 -42.45
C ALA A 322 4.70 -2.46 -43.13
N GLN A 323 5.79 -1.81 -42.75
CA GLN A 323 6.28 -0.59 -43.42
C GLN A 323 6.68 -0.86 -44.89
N ALA A 324 7.36 -1.96 -45.16
CA ALA A 324 7.75 -2.32 -46.52
C ALA A 324 6.51 -2.63 -47.41
N ALA A 325 5.46 -3.27 -46.85
CA ALA A 325 4.21 -3.50 -47.56
C ALA A 325 3.42 -2.20 -47.84
N GLN A 326 3.41 -1.26 -46.91
CA GLN A 326 2.84 0.08 -47.13
C GLN A 326 3.61 0.88 -48.20
N ALA A 327 4.93 0.82 -48.19
CA ALA A 327 5.77 1.48 -49.19
C ALA A 327 5.57 0.90 -50.61
N GLN A 328 5.23 -0.41 -50.74
CA GLN A 328 4.92 -1.04 -52.01
C GLN A 328 3.49 -0.76 -52.51
N GLN A 329 2.53 -0.50 -51.63
CA GLN A 329 1.16 -0.09 -52.01
C GLN A 329 1.04 1.42 -52.34
N GLY A 330 1.97 2.25 -51.84
CA GLY A 330 2.02 3.69 -52.15
C GLY A 330 2.68 4.04 -53.48
N GLY A 331 3.08 3.03 -54.30
CA GLY A 331 3.77 3.23 -55.59
C GLY A 331 2.89 3.23 -56.83
N GLN A 332 1.57 3.19 -56.73
CA GLN A 332 0.62 3.23 -57.87
C GLN A 332 -0.59 4.10 -57.59
N GLU A 333 -0.38 5.41 -57.44
CA GLU A 333 -1.37 6.41 -57.81
C GLU A 333 -0.62 7.69 -58.29
N GLU A 334 -0.53 7.76 -59.62
CA GLU A 334 -0.11 9.00 -60.30
C GLU A 334 -1.11 10.14 -60.08
N ALA A 335 -0.55 11.27 -59.75
CA ALA A 335 -0.94 12.62 -60.06
C ALA A 335 -2.40 12.87 -60.50
N GLN A 336 -3.19 13.52 -59.64
CA GLN A 336 -4.13 14.53 -60.01
C GLN A 336 -4.35 15.57 -58.90
N ASP A 337 -3.87 16.74 -59.19
CA ASP A 337 -4.39 18.08 -58.85
C ASP A 337 -4.64 18.47 -57.39
N GLN A 338 -3.81 19.44 -56.94
CA GLN A 338 -3.99 20.21 -55.70
C GLN A 338 -5.20 21.14 -55.78
N PRO A 339 -5.82 21.43 -54.63
CA PRO A 339 -5.80 22.80 -54.19
C PRO A 339 -5.07 22.96 -52.81
N LYS A 340 -4.25 23.99 -52.78
CA LYS A 340 -3.62 24.52 -51.56
C LYS A 340 -4.70 25.00 -50.60
N ASP A 341 -4.67 24.51 -49.38
CA ASP A 341 -5.29 25.22 -48.27
C ASP A 341 -4.25 25.42 -47.15
N ASP A 342 -3.88 26.68 -47.01
CA ASP A 342 -3.02 27.23 -45.98
C ASP A 342 -3.81 27.23 -44.65
N ASN A 343 -3.53 26.31 -43.73
CA ASN A 343 -3.71 26.54 -42.31
C ASN A 343 -3.03 25.40 -41.49
N VAL A 344 -1.72 25.43 -41.42
CA VAL A 344 -0.97 24.70 -40.39
C VAL A 344 -0.67 25.71 -39.27
N VAL A 345 -1.35 25.57 -38.16
CA VAL A 345 -1.02 26.30 -36.93
C VAL A 345 0.02 25.49 -36.18
N ASP A 346 1.25 25.94 -36.16
CA ASP A 346 2.31 25.45 -35.31
C ASP A 346 1.89 25.65 -33.83
N ALA A 347 1.76 24.59 -33.09
CA ALA A 347 1.54 24.65 -31.64
C ALA A 347 2.91 24.72 -30.94
N ASP A 348 3.24 25.92 -30.51
CA ASP A 348 4.39 26.22 -29.68
C ASP A 348 4.14 25.75 -28.25
N PHE A 349 4.89 24.75 -27.80
CA PHE A 349 4.87 24.29 -26.42
C PHE A 349 5.90 25.05 -25.60
N THR A 350 5.43 25.93 -24.72
CA THR A 350 6.27 26.53 -23.68
C THR A 350 6.21 25.70 -22.41
N GLU A 351 7.36 25.21 -21.95
CA GLU A 351 7.54 24.66 -20.60
C GLU A 351 7.26 25.78 -19.57
N VAL A 352 6.36 25.50 -18.64
CA VAL A 352 6.11 26.33 -17.47
C VAL A 352 6.87 25.74 -16.29
N ASP A 353 7.97 26.40 -15.90
CA ASP A 353 8.66 26.14 -14.64
C ASP A 353 7.77 26.58 -13.46
N ASP A 354 7.28 25.66 -12.67
CA ASP A 354 6.66 25.95 -11.38
C ASP A 354 7.75 26.22 -10.32
N LYS A 355 7.62 27.43 -9.78
CA LYS A 355 8.34 27.86 -8.57
C LYS A 355 7.54 27.55 -7.32
#